data_088023cd5e1fc26ba43b357ee60dd7f8
#
_entry.id   088023cd5e1fc26ba43b357ee60dd7f8
#
_cell.length_a   1.000
_cell.length_b   1.000
_cell.length_c   1.000
_cell.angle_alpha   90.00
_cell.angle_beta   90.00
_cell.angle_gamma   90.00
#
_symmetry.space_group_name_H-M   'P 1'
#
loop_
_entity.id
_entity.type
_entity.pdbx_description
1 polymer ?
#
loop_
_entity_poly.entity_id
_entity_poly.type
_entity_poly.pdbx_seq_one_letter_code
_entity_poly.pdbx_strand_id
1 'polypeptide(L)'
;FKRSYLSQDFYVSENNINAYKLIESWPNWPSRFINIFGPKGCGKTHLINIIKDKIDSVLIPATEVDSDILLKYKVKECLIIDDFENKIEEKLLYTITNMGYQDNKYLIVSSIIPLKKFKVKLKDLSSRFTSFVEVGIDLPTDDLLRVILTKNFSDKQIEITKKNIEYIVKNIDRS
;
A
#
# COMPACT_ATOMS: atom_id res chain seq x y z
N PHE A 1 -10.54 2.50 -18.39
CA PHE A 1 -9.17 3.03 -18.47
C PHE A 1 -8.26 2.30 -17.50
N LYS A 2 -7.36 1.47 -18.02
CA LYS A 2 -6.36 0.80 -17.18
C LYS A 2 -5.24 1.79 -16.89
N ARG A 3 -5.12 2.25 -15.63
CA ARG A 3 -3.94 2.96 -15.18
C ARG A 3 -2.74 2.01 -15.22
N SER A 4 -1.67 2.44 -15.87
CA SER A 4 -0.40 1.77 -15.74
C SER A 4 0.22 2.16 -14.39
N TYR A 5 0.51 1.17 -13.56
CA TYR A 5 1.18 1.36 -12.27
C TYR A 5 2.67 0.97 -12.35
N LEU A 6 3.29 1.26 -13.48
CA LEU A 6 4.73 1.03 -13.62
C LEU A 6 5.50 1.96 -12.68
N SER A 7 6.61 1.48 -12.14
CA SER A 7 7.43 2.26 -11.21
C SER A 7 7.87 3.60 -11.79
N GLN A 8 8.11 3.65 -13.08
CA GLN A 8 8.48 4.88 -13.79
C GLN A 8 7.37 5.92 -13.83
N ASP A 9 6.11 5.53 -13.62
CA ASP A 9 4.96 6.44 -13.58
C ASP A 9 4.71 7.01 -12.18
N PHE A 10 5.44 6.52 -11.18
CA PHE A 10 5.31 6.98 -9.81
C PHE A 10 6.20 8.20 -9.58
N TYR A 11 5.58 9.32 -9.19
CA TYR A 11 6.33 10.55 -8.93
C TYR A 11 6.90 10.54 -7.51
N VAL A 12 8.24 10.50 -7.39
CA VAL A 12 8.93 10.47 -6.10
C VAL A 12 9.07 11.89 -5.55
N SER A 13 8.69 12.08 -4.28
CA SER A 13 8.78 13.34 -3.56
C SER A 13 9.07 13.10 -2.08
N GLU A 14 9.22 14.16 -1.28
CA GLU A 14 9.52 14.05 0.15
C GLU A 14 8.47 13.22 0.92
N ASN A 15 7.19 13.28 0.50
CA ASN A 15 6.11 12.58 1.21
C ASN A 15 6.09 11.06 0.99
N ASN A 16 6.80 10.54 -0.01
CA ASN A 16 6.80 9.12 -0.35
C ASN A 16 8.20 8.51 -0.56
N ILE A 17 9.26 9.28 -0.40
CA ILE A 17 10.62 8.85 -0.76
C ILE A 17 11.07 7.59 -0.01
N ASN A 18 10.73 7.48 1.27
CA ASN A 18 11.12 6.31 2.07
C ASN A 18 10.40 5.04 1.60
N ALA A 19 9.12 5.16 1.29
CA ALA A 19 8.33 4.07 0.75
C ALA A 19 8.86 3.63 -0.61
N TYR A 20 9.14 4.58 -1.50
CA TYR A 20 9.70 4.31 -2.81
C TYR A 20 11.07 3.63 -2.73
N LYS A 21 11.97 4.13 -1.89
CA LYS A 21 13.29 3.53 -1.67
C LYS A 21 13.19 2.10 -1.16
N LEU A 22 12.26 1.83 -0.22
CA LEU A 22 12.04 0.49 0.27
C LEU A 22 11.63 -0.44 -0.87
N ILE A 23 10.65 -0.05 -1.66
CA ILE A 23 10.14 -0.88 -2.77
C ILE A 23 11.24 -1.14 -3.80
N GLU A 24 12.00 -0.13 -4.16
CA GLU A 24 13.09 -0.27 -5.14
C GLU A 24 14.25 -1.11 -4.60
N SER A 25 14.41 -1.25 -3.30
CA SER A 25 15.45 -2.09 -2.71
C SER A 25 15.14 -3.59 -2.76
N TRP A 26 13.92 -3.98 -3.14
CA TRP A 26 13.56 -5.39 -3.25
C TRP A 26 14.54 -6.13 -4.18
N PRO A 27 15.01 -7.35 -3.84
CA PRO A 27 14.60 -8.19 -2.73
C PRO A 27 15.31 -7.92 -1.39
N ASN A 28 16.10 -6.87 -1.26
CA ASN A 28 16.88 -6.55 -0.07
C ASN A 28 16.06 -5.80 0.98
N TRP A 29 14.89 -6.31 1.31
CA TRP A 29 14.04 -5.73 2.34
C TRP A 29 14.48 -6.15 3.75
N PRO A 30 14.36 -5.26 4.75
CA PRO A 30 14.73 -5.59 6.13
C PRO A 30 13.79 -6.61 6.76
N SER A 31 12.60 -6.79 6.23
CA SER A 31 11.62 -7.78 6.65
C SER A 31 10.74 -8.17 5.47
N ARG A 32 10.17 -9.37 5.54
CA ARG A 32 9.14 -9.79 4.58
C ARG A 32 7.75 -9.28 4.94
N PHE A 33 7.58 -8.71 6.14
CA PHE A 33 6.33 -8.15 6.64
C PHE A 33 6.42 -6.63 6.64
N ILE A 34 5.65 -5.99 5.78
CA ILE A 34 5.68 -4.54 5.55
C ILE A 34 4.29 -3.96 5.78
N ASN A 35 4.22 -2.89 6.56
CA ASN A 35 3.01 -2.09 6.71
C ASN A 35 3.20 -0.72 6.05
N ILE A 36 2.42 -0.46 5.01
CA ILE A 36 2.38 0.84 4.34
C ILE A 36 1.18 1.59 4.90
N PHE A 37 1.41 2.71 5.58
CA PHE A 37 0.33 3.46 6.20
C PHE A 37 0.35 4.93 5.81
N GLY A 38 -0.82 5.53 5.85
CA GLY A 38 -1.02 6.94 5.54
C GLY A 38 -2.48 7.25 5.27
N PRO A 39 -2.85 8.54 5.22
CA PRO A 39 -4.22 8.94 4.98
C PRO A 39 -4.70 8.52 3.58
N LYS A 40 -6.01 8.51 3.39
CA LYS A 40 -6.60 8.24 2.07
C LYS A 40 -6.05 9.23 1.04
N GLY A 41 -5.81 8.74 -0.18
CA GLY A 41 -5.31 9.56 -1.27
C GLY A 41 -3.82 9.86 -1.24
N CYS A 42 -3.05 9.28 -0.32
CA CYS A 42 -1.61 9.53 -0.22
C CYS A 42 -0.75 8.71 -1.19
N GLY A 43 -1.34 7.76 -1.92
CA GLY A 43 -0.62 6.96 -2.92
C GLY A 43 -0.30 5.53 -2.52
N LYS A 44 -0.89 5.01 -1.44
CA LYS A 44 -0.66 3.61 -0.99
C LYS A 44 -0.99 2.60 -2.07
N THR A 45 -2.14 2.76 -2.73
CA THR A 45 -2.58 1.84 -3.79
C THR A 45 -1.60 1.80 -4.96
N HIS A 46 -1.04 2.95 -5.32
CA HIS A 46 -0.03 3.03 -6.38
C HIS A 46 1.20 2.20 -6.02
N LEU A 47 1.72 2.36 -4.80
CA LEU A 47 2.88 1.60 -4.31
C LEU A 47 2.59 0.10 -4.25
N ILE A 48 1.40 -0.28 -3.79
CA ILE A 48 0.97 -1.68 -3.75
C ILE A 48 0.98 -2.30 -5.14
N ASN A 49 0.51 -1.59 -6.15
CA ASN A 49 0.51 -2.10 -7.52
C ASN A 49 1.93 -2.26 -8.08
N ILE A 50 2.86 -1.39 -7.69
CA ILE A 50 4.27 -1.55 -8.04
C ILE A 50 4.83 -2.83 -7.41
N ILE A 51 4.54 -3.10 -6.13
CA ILE A 51 4.96 -4.32 -5.44
C ILE A 51 4.37 -5.56 -6.15
N LYS A 52 3.10 -5.50 -6.50
CA LYS A 52 2.42 -6.59 -7.20
C LYS A 52 3.08 -6.94 -8.53
N ASP A 53 3.62 -5.95 -9.22
CA ASP A 53 4.35 -6.18 -10.47
C ASP A 53 5.72 -6.83 -10.25
N LYS A 54 6.31 -6.66 -9.07
CA LYS A 54 7.63 -7.23 -8.73
C LYS A 54 7.55 -8.63 -8.13
N ILE A 55 6.52 -8.93 -7.36
CA ILE A 55 6.40 -10.17 -6.57
C ILE A 55 5.10 -10.88 -6.95
N ASP A 56 5.16 -12.19 -7.14
CA ASP A 56 3.97 -13.01 -7.38
C ASP A 56 3.04 -12.95 -6.18
N SER A 57 1.97 -12.17 -6.30
CA SER A 57 1.13 -11.74 -5.19
C SER A 57 -0.34 -12.05 -5.42
N VAL A 58 -1.06 -12.27 -4.32
CA VAL A 58 -2.51 -12.10 -4.27
C VAL A 58 -2.84 -10.81 -3.54
N LEU A 59 -3.62 -9.95 -4.17
CA LEU A 59 -4.09 -8.68 -3.60
C LEU A 59 -5.56 -8.83 -3.23
N ILE A 60 -5.90 -8.50 -1.99
CA ILE A 60 -7.26 -8.60 -1.49
C ILE A 60 -7.60 -7.39 -0.60
N PRO A 61 -8.77 -6.77 -0.80
CA PRO A 61 -9.27 -5.79 0.17
C PRO A 61 -9.49 -6.44 1.53
N ALA A 62 -9.18 -5.74 2.61
CA ALA A 62 -9.34 -6.28 3.96
C ALA A 62 -10.78 -6.73 4.24
N THR A 63 -11.76 -6.04 3.67
CA THR A 63 -13.19 -6.39 3.82
C THR A 63 -13.58 -7.73 3.20
N GLU A 64 -12.76 -8.26 2.30
CA GLU A 64 -13.03 -9.53 1.60
C GLU A 64 -12.21 -10.70 2.16
N VAL A 65 -11.39 -10.46 3.17
CA VAL A 65 -10.55 -11.52 3.77
C VAL A 65 -11.40 -12.48 4.58
N ASP A 66 -11.34 -13.75 4.21
CA ASP A 66 -11.92 -14.88 4.94
C ASP A 66 -10.94 -16.05 4.93
N SER A 67 -11.35 -17.21 5.44
CA SER A 67 -10.47 -18.38 5.54
C SER A 67 -9.97 -18.91 4.19
N ASP A 68 -10.65 -18.61 3.10
CA ASP A 68 -10.24 -19.03 1.76
C ASP A 68 -8.93 -18.38 1.32
N ILE A 69 -8.57 -17.25 1.93
CA ILE A 69 -7.31 -16.57 1.62
C ILE A 69 -6.08 -17.45 1.91
N LEU A 70 -6.18 -18.35 2.87
CA LEU A 70 -5.06 -19.22 3.23
C LEU A 70 -4.64 -20.13 2.07
N LEU A 71 -5.60 -20.65 1.31
CA LEU A 71 -5.33 -21.46 0.12
C LEU A 71 -4.67 -20.62 -0.99
N LYS A 72 -5.15 -19.41 -1.20
CA LYS A 72 -4.59 -18.49 -2.20
C LYS A 72 -3.17 -18.07 -1.82
N TYR A 73 -2.95 -17.76 -0.55
CA TYR A 73 -1.63 -17.36 -0.06
C TYR A 73 -0.62 -18.49 -0.15
N LYS A 74 -1.06 -19.73 0.07
CA LYS A 74 -0.17 -20.89 0.04
C LYS A 74 0.55 -21.06 -1.30
N VAL A 75 -0.09 -20.72 -2.40
CA VAL A 75 0.47 -20.90 -3.75
C VAL A 75 1.14 -19.63 -4.31
N LYS A 76 1.12 -18.54 -3.56
CA LYS A 76 1.73 -17.26 -3.96
C LYS A 76 2.91 -16.92 -3.03
N GLU A 77 3.81 -16.07 -3.49
CA GLU A 77 4.94 -15.61 -2.69
C GLU A 77 4.56 -14.49 -1.73
N CYS A 78 3.50 -13.76 -2.03
CA CYS A 78 3.10 -12.56 -1.30
C CYS A 78 1.59 -12.48 -1.17
N LEU A 79 1.14 -12.06 0.02
CA LEU A 79 -0.23 -11.62 0.25
C LEU A 79 -0.21 -10.12 0.52
N ILE A 80 -1.04 -9.39 -0.19
CA ILE A 80 -1.25 -7.96 0.02
C ILE A 80 -2.68 -7.74 0.50
N ILE A 81 -2.83 -7.27 1.74
CA ILE A 81 -4.13 -6.90 2.32
C ILE A 81 -4.24 -5.39 2.26
N ASP A 82 -5.20 -4.90 1.47
CA ASP A 82 -5.40 -3.47 1.26
C ASP A 82 -6.50 -2.93 2.18
N ASP A 83 -6.30 -1.70 2.67
CA ASP A 83 -7.26 -0.96 3.50
C ASP A 83 -7.66 -1.70 4.79
N PHE A 84 -6.68 -2.13 5.56
CA PHE A 84 -6.90 -2.77 6.86
C PHE A 84 -7.53 -1.80 7.85
N GLU A 85 -8.65 -2.21 8.48
CA GLU A 85 -9.40 -1.43 9.47
C GLU A 85 -9.66 -2.18 10.78
N ASN A 86 -8.94 -3.25 11.04
CA ASN A 86 -9.08 -4.11 12.23
C ASN A 86 -10.46 -4.79 12.35
N LYS A 87 -11.00 -5.24 11.22
CA LYS A 87 -12.28 -5.98 11.13
C LYS A 87 -12.12 -7.44 10.74
N ILE A 88 -10.90 -7.89 10.51
CA ILE A 88 -10.59 -9.29 10.24
C ILE A 88 -10.56 -10.04 11.57
N GLU A 89 -11.09 -11.27 11.61
CA GLU A 89 -11.00 -12.11 12.81
C GLU A 89 -9.54 -12.29 13.23
N GLU A 90 -9.24 -12.03 14.50
CA GLU A 90 -7.86 -12.03 14.99
C GLU A 90 -7.18 -13.38 14.85
N LYS A 91 -7.91 -14.48 15.07
CA LYS A 91 -7.35 -15.84 14.88
C LYS A 91 -6.94 -16.09 13.43
N LEU A 92 -7.75 -15.66 12.48
CA LEU A 92 -7.43 -15.77 11.05
C LEU A 92 -6.22 -14.94 10.70
N LEU A 93 -6.17 -13.70 11.17
CA LEU A 93 -5.04 -12.80 10.91
C LEU A 93 -3.74 -13.35 11.51
N TYR A 94 -3.81 -13.92 12.72
CA TYR A 94 -2.67 -14.60 13.32
C TYR A 94 -2.22 -15.81 12.50
N THR A 95 -3.17 -16.60 12.01
CA THR A 95 -2.86 -17.75 11.12
C THR A 95 -2.17 -17.29 9.83
N ILE A 96 -2.64 -16.19 9.25
CA ILE A 96 -2.00 -15.58 8.07
C ILE A 96 -0.55 -15.21 8.37
N THR A 97 -0.29 -14.54 9.49
CA THR A 97 1.07 -14.16 9.87
C THR A 97 1.96 -15.39 10.10
N ASN A 98 1.43 -16.43 10.75
CA ASN A 98 2.17 -17.67 10.95
C ASN A 98 2.55 -18.34 9.64
N MET A 99 1.63 -18.41 8.68
CA MET A 99 1.92 -18.98 7.36
C MET A 99 3.04 -18.19 6.67
N GLY A 100 2.98 -16.87 6.72
CA GLY A 100 4.04 -16.04 6.16
C GLY A 100 5.41 -16.31 6.77
N TYR A 101 5.49 -16.48 8.08
CA TYR A 101 6.74 -16.80 8.76
C TYR A 101 7.23 -18.19 8.43
N GLN A 102 6.36 -19.21 8.54
CA GLN A 102 6.74 -20.58 8.34
C GLN A 102 7.19 -20.87 6.90
N ASP A 103 6.52 -20.29 5.94
CA ASP A 103 6.76 -20.53 4.51
C ASP A 103 7.69 -19.47 3.88
N ASN A 104 8.27 -18.58 4.67
CA ASN A 104 9.14 -17.48 4.20
C ASN A 104 8.49 -16.64 3.10
N LYS A 105 7.23 -16.27 3.31
CA LYS A 105 6.46 -15.46 2.37
C LYS A 105 6.42 -14.00 2.77
N TYR A 106 6.11 -13.15 1.79
CA TYR A 106 5.87 -11.72 2.02
C TYR A 106 4.43 -11.49 2.47
N LEU A 107 4.26 -10.53 3.38
CA LEU A 107 2.96 -10.04 3.81
C LEU A 107 2.99 -8.52 3.83
N ILE A 108 2.18 -7.90 2.99
CA ILE A 108 2.08 -6.45 2.88
C ILE A 108 0.67 -6.05 3.34
N VAL A 109 0.60 -5.11 4.25
CA VAL A 109 -0.69 -4.59 4.74
C VAL A 109 -0.69 -3.09 4.59
N SER A 110 -1.71 -2.54 3.94
CA SER A 110 -1.92 -1.10 3.93
C SER A 110 -2.98 -0.70 4.96
N SER A 111 -2.80 0.46 5.57
CA SER A 111 -3.69 0.99 6.60
C SER A 111 -3.59 2.51 6.67
N ILE A 112 -4.53 3.15 7.35
CA ILE A 112 -4.50 4.61 7.55
C ILE A 112 -3.49 4.96 8.65
N ILE A 113 -3.47 4.16 9.73
CA ILE A 113 -2.53 4.32 10.84
C ILE A 113 -1.64 3.07 10.95
N PRO A 114 -0.49 3.16 11.64
CA PRO A 114 0.38 1.99 11.84
C PRO A 114 -0.37 0.83 12.50
N LEU A 115 -0.08 -0.40 12.06
CA LEU A 115 -0.71 -1.61 12.60
C LEU A 115 -0.59 -1.71 14.12
N LYS A 116 0.56 -1.33 14.67
CA LYS A 116 0.79 -1.38 16.13
C LYS A 116 -0.15 -0.49 16.94
N LYS A 117 -0.82 0.48 16.30
CA LYS A 117 -1.77 1.38 16.96
C LYS A 117 -3.18 0.81 17.03
N PHE A 118 -3.47 -0.26 16.29
CA PHE A 118 -4.75 -0.95 16.42
C PHE A 118 -4.79 -1.78 17.71
N LYS A 119 -5.90 -1.73 18.42
CA LYS A 119 -6.10 -2.53 19.62
C LYS A 119 -6.49 -3.95 19.23
N VAL A 120 -5.68 -4.92 19.62
CA VAL A 120 -5.94 -6.34 19.41
C VAL A 120 -5.95 -7.07 20.74
N LYS A 121 -6.80 -8.10 20.87
CA LYS A 121 -6.96 -8.87 22.10
C LYS A 121 -5.88 -9.96 22.23
N LEU A 122 -5.51 -10.60 21.13
CA LEU A 122 -4.48 -11.64 21.13
C LEU A 122 -3.10 -11.02 21.28
N LYS A 123 -2.39 -11.36 22.37
CA LYS A 123 -1.03 -10.86 22.61
C LYS A 123 -0.06 -11.25 21.51
N ASP A 124 -0.18 -12.48 21.00
CA ASP A 124 0.68 -12.96 19.93
C ASP A 124 0.49 -12.16 18.63
N LEU A 125 -0.75 -11.78 18.32
CA LEU A 125 -1.03 -10.92 17.17
C LEU A 125 -0.47 -9.51 17.38
N SER A 126 -0.61 -8.96 18.58
CA SER A 126 -0.01 -7.66 18.92
C SER A 126 1.50 -7.66 18.70
N SER A 127 2.17 -8.73 19.13
CA SER A 127 3.61 -8.91 18.90
C SER A 127 3.94 -8.98 17.41
N ARG A 128 3.12 -9.68 16.61
CA ARG A 128 3.29 -9.73 15.15
C ARG A 128 3.15 -8.34 14.54
N PHE A 129 2.18 -7.56 14.96
CA PHE A 129 1.98 -6.20 14.45
C PHE A 129 3.19 -5.30 14.69
N THR A 130 3.82 -5.42 15.87
CA THR A 130 5.02 -4.64 16.17
C THR A 130 6.24 -5.08 15.37
N SER A 131 6.24 -6.29 14.79
CA SER A 131 7.35 -6.82 13.98
C SER A 131 7.31 -6.37 12.51
N PHE A 132 6.21 -5.79 12.04
CA PHE A 132 6.14 -5.24 10.69
C PHE A 132 7.09 -4.06 10.54
N VAL A 133 7.78 -3.98 9.43
CA VAL A 133 8.48 -2.75 9.04
C VAL A 133 7.44 -1.74 8.59
N GLU A 134 7.43 -0.60 9.25
CA GLU A 134 6.45 0.46 8.99
C GLU A 134 6.99 1.50 8.03
N VAL A 135 6.20 1.83 7.02
CA VAL A 135 6.53 2.86 6.04
C VAL A 135 5.36 3.82 5.94
N GLY A 136 5.56 5.04 6.43
CA GLY A 136 4.54 6.07 6.41
C GLY A 136 4.59 6.91 5.14
N ILE A 137 3.42 7.26 4.62
CA ILE A 137 3.26 8.16 3.48
C ILE A 137 2.34 9.30 3.88
N ASP A 138 2.79 10.54 3.64
CA ASP A 138 1.97 11.72 3.89
C ASP A 138 1.10 12.06 2.67
N LEU A 139 0.13 12.95 2.87
CA LEU A 139 -0.66 13.47 1.76
C LEU A 139 0.23 14.21 0.76
N PRO A 140 -0.03 14.09 -0.55
CA PRO A 140 0.71 14.84 -1.55
C PRO A 140 0.57 16.36 -1.33
N THR A 141 1.65 17.10 -1.61
CA THR A 141 1.60 18.56 -1.64
C THR A 141 0.80 19.04 -2.85
N ASP A 142 0.38 20.31 -2.86
CA ASP A 142 -0.30 20.90 -4.02
C ASP A 142 0.57 20.83 -5.27
N ASP A 143 1.87 21.08 -5.15
CA ASP A 143 2.80 21.02 -6.28
C ASP A 143 2.91 19.59 -6.82
N LEU A 144 2.96 18.59 -5.96
CA LEU A 144 2.97 17.19 -6.37
C LEU A 144 1.67 16.83 -7.10
N LEU A 145 0.51 17.24 -6.59
CA LEU A 145 -0.77 17.01 -7.25
C LEU A 145 -0.82 17.63 -8.63
N ARG A 146 -0.29 18.85 -8.79
CA ARG A 146 -0.20 19.51 -10.10
C ARG A 146 0.63 18.71 -11.08
N VAL A 147 1.78 18.18 -10.65
CA VAL A 147 2.65 17.36 -11.50
C VAL A 147 1.94 16.07 -11.91
N ILE A 148 1.30 15.38 -10.97
CA ILE A 148 0.55 14.14 -11.23
C ILE A 148 -0.58 14.40 -12.24
N LEU A 149 -1.37 15.43 -12.02
CA LEU A 149 -2.48 15.79 -12.92
C LEU A 149 -1.97 16.15 -14.32
N THR A 150 -0.93 16.97 -14.42
CA THR A 150 -0.33 17.35 -15.69
C THR A 150 0.15 16.12 -16.45
N LYS A 151 0.85 15.20 -15.80
CA LYS A 151 1.31 13.96 -16.42
C LYS A 151 0.13 13.12 -16.91
N ASN A 152 -0.89 12.91 -16.08
CA ASN A 152 -2.06 12.13 -16.47
C ASN A 152 -2.79 12.71 -17.68
N PHE A 153 -2.94 14.02 -17.73
CA PHE A 153 -3.60 14.68 -18.86
C PHE A 153 -2.73 14.65 -20.12
N SER A 154 -1.43 14.79 -19.97
CA SER A 154 -0.49 14.64 -21.09
C SER A 154 -0.54 13.22 -21.67
N ASP A 155 -0.55 12.21 -20.81
CA ASP A 155 -0.67 10.81 -21.22
C ASP A 155 -1.99 10.52 -21.97
N LYS A 156 -3.04 11.29 -21.69
CA LYS A 156 -4.35 11.22 -22.35
C LYS A 156 -4.45 12.15 -23.57
N GLN A 157 -3.39 12.87 -23.91
CA GLN A 157 -3.37 13.88 -24.97
C GLN A 157 -4.44 14.98 -24.80
N ILE A 158 -4.70 15.38 -23.54
CA ILE A 158 -5.65 16.43 -23.21
C ILE A 158 -4.87 17.69 -22.84
N GLU A 159 -5.13 18.80 -23.58
CA GLU A 159 -4.58 20.09 -23.24
C GLU A 159 -5.33 20.68 -22.03
N ILE A 160 -4.58 21.07 -21.00
CA ILE A 160 -5.14 21.68 -19.79
C ILE A 160 -4.34 22.94 -19.45
N THR A 161 -5.06 24.04 -19.27
CA THR A 161 -4.45 25.29 -18.85
C THR A 161 -4.03 25.22 -17.38
N LYS A 162 -3.01 25.98 -17.00
CA LYS A 162 -2.55 26.11 -15.61
C LYS A 162 -3.72 26.48 -14.67
N LYS A 163 -4.62 27.38 -15.11
CA LYS A 163 -5.79 27.77 -14.35
C LYS A 163 -6.73 26.60 -14.05
N ASN A 164 -6.97 25.74 -15.03
CA ASN A 164 -7.82 24.56 -14.86
C ASN A 164 -7.17 23.56 -13.91
N ILE A 165 -5.85 23.35 -13.99
CA ILE A 165 -5.11 22.49 -13.07
C ILE A 165 -5.23 23.00 -11.64
N GLU A 166 -5.05 24.30 -11.42
CA GLU A 166 -5.18 24.90 -10.09
C GLU A 166 -6.60 24.78 -9.53
N TYR A 167 -7.62 24.93 -10.39
CA TYR A 167 -9.01 24.73 -10.00
C TYR A 167 -9.23 23.27 -9.53
N ILE A 168 -8.72 22.30 -10.26
CA ILE A 168 -8.82 20.87 -9.91
C ILE A 168 -8.15 20.62 -8.57
N VAL A 169 -6.93 21.11 -8.36
CA VAL A 169 -6.18 20.94 -7.09
C VAL A 169 -6.96 21.48 -5.90
N LYS A 170 -7.60 22.65 -6.04
CA LYS A 170 -8.40 23.26 -4.96
C LYS A 170 -9.65 22.46 -4.60
N ASN A 171 -10.21 21.71 -5.56
CA ASN A 171 -11.48 21.01 -5.40
C ASN A 171 -11.32 19.48 -5.22
N ILE A 172 -10.10 18.97 -5.26
CA ILE A 172 -9.83 17.55 -5.00
C ILE A 172 -9.97 17.27 -3.50
N ASP A 173 -10.71 16.20 -3.16
CA ASP A 173 -10.71 15.63 -1.81
C ASP A 173 -9.39 14.91 -1.60
N ARG A 174 -8.63 15.35 -0.60
CA ARG A 174 -7.32 14.81 -0.24
C ARG A 174 -7.36 13.84 0.93
N SER A 175 -8.51 13.69 1.55
CA SER A 175 -8.70 12.80 2.70
C SER A 175 -9.13 11.39 2.31
#